data_3df724fdfb377ccb678fc59a18cf47b3
#
_entry.id   3df724fdfb377ccb678fc59a18cf47b3
#
_cell.length_a   1.000
_cell.length_b   1.000
_cell.length_c   1.000
_cell.angle_alpha   90.00
_cell.angle_beta   90.00
_cell.angle_gamma   90.00
#
_symmetry.space_group_name_H-M   'P 1'
#
loop_
_entity.id
_entity.type
_entity.pdbx_description
1 polymer ?
#
loop_
_entity_poly.entity_id
_entity_poly.type
_entity_poly.pdbx_seq_one_letter_code
_entity_poly.pdbx_strand_id
1 'polypeptide(L)'
;MTDDDRLESIVGAFRGRRVLVLADLVADEFVYGRVERISREAPVLILRHDATDVRLGGGANAVHNIRTLGGAPLPFGVVGRDEHGRRLRALLRERGIAATGVFDEAGYSTPVKSRVLAGRAHSTKQQIVRLDRYAPLAPRSPARRAVARALRSLRADVHGVLVSDYGCGLLDASLVRTAVAFARRRRVPVTVDSRFALLRFRGMTAVTPNEPEVEEALGITIGHDRRRLEAAGRTLLERLGCEAVLVTRGSDGMALFEPGRAPLHIPIHGTDEVADVTGAGDTVIATFTLALAAGATPAEAAQLANYAGGLVVMKHATATVSADELAAAIRGDTRR
;
A
#
# COMPACT_ATOMS: atom_id res chain seq x y z
N MET A 1 -31.96 -3.70 1.01
CA MET A 1 -30.53 -3.85 1.36
C MET A 1 -30.03 -2.46 1.65
N THR A 2 -29.63 -2.18 2.88
CA THR A 2 -29.02 -0.91 3.26
C THR A 2 -27.65 -0.77 2.62
N ASP A 3 -27.07 0.44 2.62
CA ASP A 3 -25.70 0.64 2.10
C ASP A 3 -24.70 -0.22 2.89
N ASP A 4 -24.90 -0.36 4.21
CA ASP A 4 -24.04 -1.18 5.07
C ASP A 4 -24.17 -2.68 4.80
N ASP A 5 -25.38 -3.21 4.57
CA ASP A 5 -25.59 -4.61 4.16
C ASP A 5 -24.84 -4.89 2.85
N ARG A 6 -24.80 -3.91 1.94
CA ARG A 6 -24.07 -4.00 0.68
C ARG A 6 -22.57 -4.04 0.90
N LEU A 7 -22.03 -3.15 1.74
CA LEU A 7 -20.60 -3.13 2.07
C LEU A 7 -20.16 -4.43 2.77
N GLU A 8 -20.94 -4.94 3.72
CA GLU A 8 -20.66 -6.24 4.37
C GLU A 8 -20.69 -7.40 3.36
N SER A 9 -21.63 -7.40 2.43
CA SER A 9 -21.69 -8.40 1.35
C SER A 9 -20.42 -8.37 0.48
N ILE A 10 -19.90 -7.17 0.17
CA ILE A 10 -18.64 -7.02 -0.57
C ILE A 10 -17.46 -7.59 0.24
N VAL A 11 -17.37 -7.25 1.54
CA VAL A 11 -16.33 -7.81 2.44
C VAL A 11 -16.40 -9.33 2.48
N GLY A 12 -17.59 -9.92 2.58
CA GLY A 12 -17.79 -11.37 2.52
C GLY A 12 -17.30 -11.98 1.21
N ALA A 13 -17.38 -11.23 0.10
CA ALA A 13 -16.92 -11.67 -1.22
C ALA A 13 -15.40 -11.55 -1.42
N PHE A 14 -14.63 -11.01 -0.47
CA PHE A 14 -13.16 -10.95 -0.53
C PHE A 14 -12.52 -12.34 -0.51
N ARG A 15 -13.16 -13.27 0.15
CA ARG A 15 -12.64 -14.62 0.34
C ARG A 15 -12.34 -15.30 -1.00
N GLY A 16 -11.07 -15.68 -1.16
CA GLY A 16 -10.61 -16.37 -2.38
C GLY A 16 -10.41 -15.49 -3.60
N ARG A 17 -10.71 -14.19 -3.57
CA ARG A 17 -10.37 -13.26 -4.67
C ARG A 17 -8.87 -13.21 -4.87
N ARG A 18 -8.41 -13.60 -6.05
CA ARG A 18 -6.99 -13.59 -6.40
C ARG A 18 -6.60 -12.23 -6.95
N VAL A 19 -5.66 -11.57 -6.27
CA VAL A 19 -5.12 -10.29 -6.71
C VAL A 19 -3.64 -10.46 -7.05
N LEU A 20 -3.29 -10.21 -8.31
CA LEU A 20 -1.89 -10.10 -8.72
C LEU A 20 -1.34 -8.80 -8.14
N VAL A 21 -0.25 -8.89 -7.38
CA VAL A 21 0.42 -7.72 -6.80
C VAL A 21 1.81 -7.59 -7.42
N LEU A 22 1.96 -6.63 -8.33
CA LEU A 22 3.23 -6.28 -8.93
C LEU A 22 3.84 -5.12 -8.14
N ALA A 23 4.91 -5.37 -7.37
CA ALA A 23 5.31 -4.42 -6.35
C ALA A 23 6.81 -4.36 -6.06
N ASP A 24 7.26 -3.19 -5.62
CA ASP A 24 8.52 -3.04 -4.90
C ASP A 24 8.37 -3.61 -3.48
N LEU A 25 9.10 -4.69 -3.20
CA LEU A 25 9.07 -5.36 -1.91
C LEU A 25 10.08 -4.71 -0.97
N VAL A 26 9.60 -4.13 0.14
CA VAL A 26 10.39 -3.40 1.12
C VAL A 26 10.38 -4.14 2.44
N ALA A 27 11.50 -4.18 3.15
CA ALA A 27 11.56 -4.61 4.54
C ALA A 27 11.37 -3.40 5.46
N ASP A 28 10.33 -3.42 6.31
CA ASP A 28 10.19 -2.47 7.41
C ASP A 28 10.89 -3.06 8.64
N GLU A 29 12.02 -2.47 9.03
CA GLU A 29 12.83 -2.87 10.16
C GLU A 29 12.58 -1.93 11.34
N PHE A 30 12.21 -2.48 12.48
CA PHE A 30 11.97 -1.75 13.73
C PHE A 30 13.05 -2.12 14.73
N VAL A 31 13.95 -1.19 15.00
CA VAL A 31 15.02 -1.35 15.97
C VAL A 31 14.59 -0.71 17.29
N TYR A 32 14.34 -1.51 18.29
CA TYR A 32 13.90 -1.07 19.61
C TYR A 32 15.08 -0.92 20.54
N GLY A 33 15.13 0.23 21.23
CA GLY A 33 16.17 0.51 22.21
C GLY A 33 15.66 1.25 23.44
N ARG A 34 16.52 1.33 24.45
CA ARG A 34 16.32 2.19 25.63
C ARG A 34 17.34 3.32 25.62
N VAL A 35 16.90 4.52 25.93
CA VAL A 35 17.80 5.67 26.10
C VAL A 35 18.65 5.40 27.34
N GLU A 36 19.95 5.31 27.16
CA GLU A 36 20.91 5.08 28.24
C GLU A 36 21.51 6.39 28.74
N ARG A 37 22.04 7.19 27.83
CA ARG A 37 22.64 8.51 28.13
C ARG A 37 22.80 9.35 26.86
N ILE A 38 23.18 10.61 27.04
CA ILE A 38 23.70 11.46 25.96
C ILE A 38 25.19 11.14 25.77
N SER A 39 25.63 11.07 24.51
CA SER A 39 27.04 10.85 24.19
C SER A 39 27.92 12.01 24.71
N ARG A 40 29.17 11.69 25.02
CA ARG A 40 30.19 12.70 25.31
C ARG A 40 30.89 13.23 24.06
N GLU A 41 30.74 12.52 22.93
CA GLU A 41 31.40 12.84 21.65
C GLU A 41 30.56 13.81 20.81
N ALA A 42 29.24 13.76 20.94
CA ALA A 42 28.30 14.60 20.23
C ALA A 42 26.95 14.66 20.96
N PRO A 43 26.10 15.68 20.75
CA PRO A 43 24.78 15.80 21.41
C PRO A 43 23.76 14.82 20.86
N VAL A 44 24.08 13.52 20.88
CA VAL A 44 23.25 12.42 20.40
C VAL A 44 22.93 11.43 21.51
N LEU A 45 21.77 10.78 21.40
CA LEU A 45 21.35 9.74 22.34
C LEU A 45 22.15 8.45 22.10
N ILE A 46 22.63 7.84 23.18
CA ILE A 46 23.13 6.47 23.17
C ILE A 46 21.98 5.56 23.55
N LEU A 47 21.69 4.63 22.67
CA LEU A 47 20.62 3.67 22.84
C LEU A 47 21.20 2.27 23.10
N ARG A 48 20.71 1.62 24.14
CA ARG A 48 20.94 0.20 24.35
C ARG A 48 19.92 -0.58 23.53
N HIS A 49 20.40 -1.42 22.61
CA HIS A 49 19.55 -2.28 21.77
C HIS A 49 18.79 -3.31 22.63
N ASP A 50 17.48 -3.43 22.42
CA ASP A 50 16.61 -4.41 23.07
C ASP A 50 16.21 -5.53 22.11
N ALA A 51 15.73 -5.14 20.90
CA ALA A 51 15.22 -6.08 19.88
C ALA A 51 15.23 -5.45 18.50
N THR A 52 15.22 -6.30 17.48
CA THR A 52 14.94 -5.89 16.10
C THR A 52 13.81 -6.77 15.54
N ASP A 53 12.79 -6.14 14.99
CA ASP A 53 11.67 -6.79 14.31
C ASP A 53 11.65 -6.38 12.84
N VAL A 54 11.49 -7.34 11.93
CA VAL A 54 11.40 -7.09 10.49
C VAL A 54 10.02 -7.50 10.01
N ARG A 55 9.33 -6.57 9.37
CA ARG A 55 7.97 -6.75 8.85
C ARG A 55 7.92 -6.58 7.33
N LEU A 56 6.82 -7.04 6.75
CA LEU A 56 6.49 -6.79 5.35
C LEU A 56 6.13 -5.29 5.20
N GLY A 57 6.91 -4.55 4.43
CA GLY A 57 6.72 -3.12 4.16
C GLY A 57 6.51 -2.82 2.69
N GLY A 58 6.06 -1.62 2.37
CA GLY A 58 5.74 -1.20 1.02
C GLY A 58 4.80 -2.17 0.32
N GLY A 59 5.11 -2.52 -0.93
CA GLY A 59 4.26 -3.46 -1.68
C GLY A 59 4.12 -4.83 -1.01
N ALA A 60 5.08 -5.29 -0.18
CA ALA A 60 4.92 -6.51 0.60
C ALA A 60 3.86 -6.34 1.72
N ASN A 61 3.67 -5.13 2.25
CA ASN A 61 2.60 -4.84 3.19
C ASN A 61 1.22 -4.85 2.49
N ALA A 62 1.11 -4.31 1.27
CA ALA A 62 -0.12 -4.43 0.48
C ALA A 62 -0.48 -5.91 0.21
N VAL A 63 0.51 -6.75 -0.11
CA VAL A 63 0.33 -8.22 -0.22
C VAL A 63 -0.21 -8.81 1.08
N HIS A 64 0.34 -8.41 2.23
CA HIS A 64 -0.10 -8.89 3.54
C HIS A 64 -1.52 -8.46 3.87
N ASN A 65 -1.88 -7.21 3.59
CA ASN A 65 -3.23 -6.68 3.78
C ASN A 65 -4.27 -7.46 2.96
N ILE A 66 -4.01 -7.73 1.67
CA ILE A 66 -4.90 -8.56 0.84
C ILE A 66 -5.12 -9.94 1.50
N ARG A 67 -4.04 -10.56 2.01
CA ARG A 67 -4.14 -11.86 2.68
C ARG A 67 -4.98 -11.81 3.94
N THR A 68 -4.76 -10.80 4.79
CA THR A 68 -5.47 -10.64 6.07
C THR A 68 -6.95 -10.32 5.87
N LEU A 69 -7.29 -9.57 4.81
CA LEU A 69 -8.66 -9.31 4.38
C LEU A 69 -9.36 -10.53 3.77
N GLY A 70 -8.70 -11.71 3.69
CA GLY A 70 -9.28 -12.94 3.17
C GLY A 70 -9.03 -13.18 1.68
N GLY A 71 -8.40 -12.26 0.97
CA GLY A 71 -7.99 -12.41 -0.43
C GLY A 71 -6.82 -13.38 -0.61
N ALA A 72 -6.53 -13.74 -1.84
CA ALA A 72 -5.42 -14.60 -2.24
C ALA A 72 -4.40 -13.81 -3.08
N PRO A 73 -3.41 -13.16 -2.46
CA PRO A 73 -2.43 -12.37 -3.19
C PRO A 73 -1.46 -13.25 -3.96
N LEU A 74 -1.11 -12.81 -5.18
CA LEU A 74 -0.08 -13.38 -6.04
C LEU A 74 1.04 -12.35 -6.19
N PRO A 75 2.05 -12.32 -5.32
CA PRO A 75 3.11 -11.32 -5.34
C PRO A 75 4.08 -11.55 -6.51
N PHE A 76 4.39 -10.47 -7.21
CA PHE A 76 5.43 -10.37 -8.23
C PHE A 76 6.37 -9.23 -7.85
N GLY A 77 7.63 -9.55 -7.62
CA GLY A 77 8.61 -8.58 -7.15
C GLY A 77 10.04 -9.10 -7.23
N VAL A 78 10.97 -8.26 -6.77
CA VAL A 78 12.40 -8.61 -6.71
C VAL A 78 12.92 -8.32 -5.30
N VAL A 79 13.76 -9.21 -4.80
CA VAL A 79 14.53 -9.05 -3.56
C VAL A 79 16.02 -9.34 -3.82
N GLY A 80 16.87 -8.82 -2.97
CA GLY A 80 18.29 -9.16 -2.97
C GLY A 80 18.57 -10.57 -2.44
N ARG A 81 19.78 -11.09 -2.74
CA ARG A 81 20.30 -12.31 -2.11
C ARG A 81 20.91 -12.03 -0.73
N ASP A 82 20.25 -11.16 0.05
CA ASP A 82 20.68 -10.69 1.35
C ASP A 82 19.79 -11.23 2.48
N GLU A 83 20.06 -10.81 3.72
CA GLU A 83 19.32 -11.23 4.90
C GLU A 83 17.86 -10.77 4.84
N HIS A 84 17.63 -9.50 4.45
CA HIS A 84 16.29 -8.93 4.36
C HIS A 84 15.45 -9.61 3.27
N GLY A 85 16.06 -9.94 2.13
CA GLY A 85 15.38 -10.71 1.06
C GLY A 85 14.95 -12.10 1.54
N ARG A 86 15.85 -12.81 2.24
CA ARG A 86 15.52 -14.11 2.87
C ARG A 86 14.41 -13.96 3.91
N ARG A 87 14.48 -12.91 4.75
CA ARG A 87 13.47 -12.65 5.78
C ARG A 87 12.10 -12.32 5.18
N LEU A 88 12.02 -11.47 4.15
CA LEU A 88 10.76 -11.18 3.46
C LEU A 88 10.12 -12.45 2.88
N ARG A 89 10.90 -13.33 2.24
CA ARG A 89 10.41 -14.62 1.75
C ARG A 89 9.89 -15.53 2.87
N ALA A 90 10.59 -15.56 4.00
CA ALA A 90 10.17 -16.32 5.18
C ALA A 90 8.85 -15.77 5.72
N LEU A 91 8.73 -14.44 5.87
CA LEU A 91 7.53 -13.77 6.31
C LEU A 91 6.31 -14.00 5.40
N LEU A 92 6.50 -14.02 4.08
CA LEU A 92 5.44 -14.38 3.14
C LEU A 92 4.98 -15.82 3.35
N ARG A 93 5.93 -16.76 3.49
CA ARG A 93 5.63 -18.18 3.72
C ARG A 93 4.92 -18.42 5.04
N GLU A 94 5.38 -17.78 6.12
CA GLU A 94 4.75 -17.84 7.47
C GLU A 94 3.27 -17.41 7.43
N ARG A 95 2.90 -16.54 6.49
CA ARG A 95 1.53 -16.06 6.27
C ARG A 95 0.74 -16.85 5.24
N GLY A 96 1.27 -17.98 4.79
CA GLY A 96 0.65 -18.81 3.75
C GLY A 96 0.56 -18.14 2.38
N ILE A 97 1.50 -17.24 2.07
CA ILE A 97 1.57 -16.53 0.79
C ILE A 97 2.66 -17.16 -0.08
N ALA A 98 2.27 -17.69 -1.25
CA ALA A 98 3.21 -18.25 -2.19
C ALA A 98 4.06 -17.15 -2.85
N ALA A 99 5.39 -17.28 -2.77
CA ALA A 99 6.34 -16.30 -3.30
C ALA A 99 6.94 -16.73 -4.67
N THR A 100 6.19 -17.48 -5.47
CA THR A 100 6.68 -18.01 -6.76
C THR A 100 6.94 -16.92 -7.81
N GLY A 101 6.31 -15.76 -7.69
CA GLY A 101 6.55 -14.58 -8.53
C GLY A 101 7.60 -13.62 -7.96
N VAL A 102 8.21 -13.94 -6.82
CA VAL A 102 9.28 -13.13 -6.23
C VAL A 102 10.63 -13.70 -6.67
N PHE A 103 11.46 -12.88 -7.31
CA PHE A 103 12.74 -13.27 -7.88
C PHE A 103 13.91 -12.67 -7.11
N ASP A 104 15.04 -13.39 -7.06
CA ASP A 104 16.27 -12.90 -6.44
C ASP A 104 17.16 -12.24 -7.50
N GLU A 105 17.77 -11.12 -7.17
CA GLU A 105 18.78 -10.46 -7.99
C GLU A 105 20.11 -10.41 -7.24
N ALA A 106 21.18 -10.90 -7.88
CA ALA A 106 22.52 -10.80 -7.35
C ALA A 106 23.02 -9.34 -7.46
N GLY A 107 23.66 -8.83 -6.42
CA GLY A 107 24.16 -7.45 -6.38
C GLY A 107 23.06 -6.39 -6.17
N TYR A 108 21.81 -6.79 -6.04
CA TYR A 108 20.73 -5.91 -5.58
C TYR A 108 20.56 -6.05 -4.07
N SER A 109 20.46 -4.92 -3.38
CA SER A 109 20.12 -4.90 -1.95
C SER A 109 18.64 -4.74 -1.79
N THR A 110 18.01 -5.64 -1.03
CA THR A 110 16.59 -5.52 -0.68
C THR A 110 16.33 -4.16 -0.03
N PRO A 111 15.36 -3.38 -0.50
CA PRO A 111 15.03 -2.10 0.13
C PRO A 111 14.60 -2.27 1.58
N VAL A 112 15.18 -1.45 2.45
CA VAL A 112 14.91 -1.48 3.90
C VAL A 112 14.57 -0.09 4.40
N LYS A 113 13.52 0.03 5.20
CA LYS A 113 13.21 1.22 5.98
C LYS A 113 13.38 0.88 7.46
N SER A 114 14.55 1.27 8.03
CA SER A 114 14.86 1.03 9.43
C SER A 114 14.36 2.19 10.29
N ARG A 115 13.47 1.88 11.24
CA ARG A 115 12.96 2.83 12.22
C ARG A 115 13.57 2.51 13.58
N VAL A 116 14.32 3.44 14.12
CA VAL A 116 14.87 3.33 15.48
C VAL A 116 13.86 3.93 16.45
N LEU A 117 13.34 3.09 17.34
CA LEU A 117 12.38 3.47 18.36
C LEU A 117 13.04 3.37 19.72
N ALA A 118 12.97 4.43 20.50
CA ALA A 118 13.52 4.46 21.83
C ALA A 118 12.60 5.14 22.84
N GLY A 119 12.77 4.78 24.10
CA GLY A 119 12.04 5.33 25.22
C GLY A 119 12.66 4.88 26.54
N ARG A 120 12.08 5.29 27.65
CA ARG A 120 12.43 4.77 28.98
C ARG A 120 11.89 3.36 29.17
N ALA A 121 12.40 2.63 30.14
CA ALA A 121 11.78 1.39 30.59
C ALA A 121 10.29 1.63 30.91
N HIS A 122 9.40 0.78 30.39
CA HIS A 122 7.95 0.87 30.60
C HIS A 122 7.23 2.09 30.03
N SER A 123 7.87 2.88 29.13
CA SER A 123 7.20 3.95 28.39
C SER A 123 6.96 3.56 26.93
N THR A 124 5.97 4.21 26.29
CA THR A 124 5.77 4.11 24.85
C THR A 124 7.05 4.55 24.15
N LYS A 125 7.58 3.69 23.25
CA LYS A 125 8.77 4.01 22.46
C LYS A 125 8.40 4.95 21.33
N GLN A 126 9.17 6.00 21.14
CA GLN A 126 9.00 6.98 20.08
C GLN A 126 10.04 6.77 18.99
N GLN A 127 9.68 7.05 17.75
CA GLN A 127 10.61 7.01 16.63
C GLN A 127 11.62 8.15 16.75
N ILE A 128 12.90 7.80 16.88
CA ILE A 128 14.01 8.74 16.99
C ILE A 128 14.58 9.11 15.63
N VAL A 129 14.73 8.09 14.75
CA VAL A 129 15.28 8.26 13.40
C VAL A 129 14.75 7.19 12.48
N ARG A 130 14.67 7.49 11.18
CA ARG A 130 14.46 6.53 10.12
C ARG A 130 15.62 6.55 9.14
N LEU A 131 16.14 5.37 8.82
CA LEU A 131 17.18 5.17 7.83
C LEU A 131 16.60 4.37 6.66
N ASP A 132 16.59 4.97 5.48
CA ASP A 132 16.12 4.30 4.26
C ASP A 132 17.36 3.82 3.48
N ARG A 133 17.46 2.49 3.30
CA ARG A 133 18.54 1.83 2.54
C ARG A 133 17.94 1.21 1.29
N TYR A 134 18.21 1.79 0.15
CA TYR A 134 17.85 1.22 -1.13
C TYR A 134 18.75 1.74 -2.25
N ALA A 135 18.91 0.92 -3.28
CA ALA A 135 19.43 1.33 -4.57
C ALA A 135 18.42 0.88 -5.64
N PRO A 136 18.17 1.67 -6.67
CA PRO A 136 17.24 1.27 -7.71
C PRO A 136 17.73 0.02 -8.43
N LEU A 137 16.81 -0.91 -8.70
CA LEU A 137 17.09 -2.10 -9.51
C LEU A 137 17.57 -1.68 -10.90
N ALA A 138 18.67 -2.28 -11.36
CA ALA A 138 19.28 -1.94 -12.65
C ALA A 138 18.25 -2.07 -13.81
N PRO A 139 18.24 -1.16 -14.79
CA PRO A 139 17.29 -1.18 -15.91
C PRO A 139 17.28 -2.50 -16.69
N ARG A 140 18.43 -3.16 -16.81
CA ARG A 140 18.61 -4.45 -17.52
C ARG A 140 18.67 -5.67 -16.60
N SER A 141 18.12 -5.56 -15.38
CA SER A 141 18.11 -6.65 -14.39
C SER A 141 17.56 -7.96 -14.98
N PRO A 142 18.25 -9.08 -14.79
CA PRO A 142 17.74 -10.42 -15.08
C PRO A 142 16.43 -10.72 -14.34
N ALA A 143 16.33 -10.35 -13.06
CA ALA A 143 15.12 -10.56 -12.25
C ALA A 143 13.93 -9.78 -12.79
N ARG A 144 14.09 -8.49 -13.21
CA ARG A 144 13.01 -7.76 -13.88
C ARG A 144 12.50 -8.48 -15.12
N ARG A 145 13.41 -9.00 -15.96
CA ARG A 145 13.04 -9.80 -17.15
C ARG A 145 12.32 -11.09 -16.76
N ALA A 146 12.70 -11.72 -15.64
CA ALA A 146 12.04 -12.91 -15.12
C ALA A 146 10.61 -12.57 -14.65
N VAL A 147 10.42 -11.48 -13.90
CA VAL A 147 9.09 -10.96 -13.52
C VAL A 147 8.23 -10.75 -14.76
N ALA A 148 8.74 -10.05 -15.78
CA ALA A 148 8.00 -9.77 -17.01
C ALA A 148 7.62 -11.05 -17.78
N ARG A 149 8.49 -12.05 -17.82
CA ARG A 149 8.19 -13.36 -18.43
C ARG A 149 7.12 -14.10 -17.65
N ALA A 150 7.29 -14.21 -16.33
CA ALA A 150 6.36 -14.90 -15.46
C ALA A 150 4.96 -14.27 -15.53
N LEU A 151 4.87 -12.92 -15.57
CA LEU A 151 3.61 -12.21 -15.74
C LEU A 151 2.93 -12.54 -17.08
N ARG A 152 3.69 -12.58 -18.19
CA ARG A 152 3.13 -12.94 -19.52
C ARG A 152 2.66 -14.39 -19.59
N SER A 153 3.34 -15.31 -18.91
CA SER A 153 3.01 -16.73 -18.89
C SER A 153 1.99 -17.13 -17.82
N LEU A 154 1.56 -16.18 -16.96
CA LEU A 154 0.64 -16.46 -15.87
C LEU A 154 -0.71 -16.96 -16.38
N ARG A 155 -1.07 -18.18 -15.98
CA ARG A 155 -2.34 -18.84 -16.33
C ARG A 155 -3.38 -18.82 -15.20
N ALA A 156 -2.95 -18.39 -14.00
CA ALA A 156 -3.87 -18.32 -12.86
C ALA A 156 -5.06 -17.41 -13.17
N ASP A 157 -6.21 -17.81 -12.66
CA ASP A 157 -7.38 -16.96 -12.62
C ASP A 157 -7.11 -15.80 -11.66
N VAL A 158 -7.31 -14.56 -12.10
CA VAL A 158 -7.01 -13.33 -11.37
C VAL A 158 -8.20 -12.42 -11.46
N HIS A 159 -8.61 -11.84 -10.33
CA HIS A 159 -9.79 -10.98 -10.21
C HIS A 159 -9.46 -9.49 -10.12
N GLY A 160 -8.17 -9.16 -9.90
CA GLY A 160 -7.67 -7.79 -9.86
C GLY A 160 -6.15 -7.73 -9.95
N VAL A 161 -5.63 -6.58 -10.32
CA VAL A 161 -4.20 -6.30 -10.37
C VAL A 161 -3.92 -5.06 -9.53
N LEU A 162 -2.96 -5.17 -8.62
CA LEU A 162 -2.43 -4.06 -7.84
C LEU A 162 -0.98 -3.81 -8.25
N VAL A 163 -0.65 -2.57 -8.56
CA VAL A 163 0.72 -2.10 -8.81
C VAL A 163 1.11 -1.17 -7.67
N SER A 164 2.17 -1.50 -6.92
CA SER A 164 2.66 -0.70 -5.79
C SER A 164 4.12 -0.30 -6.01
N ASP A 165 4.31 0.98 -6.37
CA ASP A 165 5.58 1.55 -6.81
C ASP A 165 6.18 2.46 -5.73
N TYR A 166 7.28 2.01 -5.15
CA TYR A 166 8.06 2.73 -4.15
C TYR A 166 9.34 3.38 -4.72
N GLY A 167 9.49 3.37 -6.05
CA GLY A 167 10.65 3.94 -6.72
C GLY A 167 11.92 3.09 -6.59
N CYS A 168 11.80 1.81 -6.19
CA CYS A 168 12.95 0.91 -6.06
C CYS A 168 13.42 0.33 -7.40
N GLY A 169 12.83 0.79 -8.50
CA GLY A 169 13.33 0.54 -9.85
C GLY A 169 12.82 -0.73 -10.52
N LEU A 170 11.99 -1.55 -9.89
CA LEU A 170 11.33 -2.68 -10.57
C LEU A 170 10.31 -2.18 -11.59
N LEU A 171 9.48 -1.21 -11.18
CA LEU A 171 8.31 -0.77 -11.91
C LEU A 171 8.68 0.32 -12.93
N ASP A 172 8.86 -0.08 -14.17
CA ASP A 172 8.96 0.83 -15.30
C ASP A 172 7.66 0.84 -16.13
N ALA A 173 7.53 1.83 -17.01
CA ALA A 173 6.35 1.95 -17.86
C ALA A 173 6.09 0.72 -18.75
N SER A 174 7.12 -0.07 -19.10
CA SER A 174 6.98 -1.27 -19.91
C SER A 174 6.38 -2.42 -19.10
N LEU A 175 6.87 -2.62 -17.88
CA LEU A 175 6.36 -3.68 -17.00
C LEU A 175 4.93 -3.38 -16.56
N VAL A 176 4.62 -2.11 -16.21
CA VAL A 176 3.25 -1.70 -15.86
C VAL A 176 2.30 -1.85 -17.06
N ARG A 177 2.71 -1.47 -18.28
CA ARG A 177 1.92 -1.75 -19.49
C ARG A 177 1.66 -3.24 -19.69
N THR A 178 2.61 -4.11 -19.35
CA THR A 178 2.43 -5.56 -19.41
C THR A 178 1.35 -6.03 -18.42
N ALA A 179 1.35 -5.48 -17.19
CA ALA A 179 0.34 -5.77 -16.18
C ALA A 179 -1.05 -5.26 -16.59
N VAL A 180 -1.13 -4.04 -17.12
CA VAL A 180 -2.38 -3.46 -17.65
C VAL A 180 -2.93 -4.29 -18.81
N ALA A 181 -2.07 -4.70 -19.77
CA ALA A 181 -2.49 -5.54 -20.88
C ALA A 181 -2.96 -6.93 -20.42
N PHE A 182 -2.31 -7.48 -19.38
CA PHE A 182 -2.73 -8.72 -18.74
C PHE A 182 -4.14 -8.59 -18.13
N ALA A 183 -4.40 -7.54 -17.37
CA ALA A 183 -5.68 -7.27 -16.74
C ALA A 183 -6.81 -7.01 -17.75
N ARG A 184 -6.54 -6.19 -18.78
CA ARG A 184 -7.50 -5.89 -19.84
C ARG A 184 -7.98 -7.15 -20.56
N ARG A 185 -7.09 -8.10 -20.86
CA ARG A 185 -7.46 -9.39 -21.48
C ARG A 185 -8.38 -10.21 -20.60
N ARG A 186 -8.34 -10.02 -19.30
CA ARG A 186 -9.17 -10.72 -18.30
C ARG A 186 -10.37 -9.91 -17.83
N ARG A 187 -10.49 -8.66 -18.27
CA ARG A 187 -11.54 -7.73 -17.85
C ARG A 187 -11.60 -7.56 -16.33
N VAL A 188 -10.42 -7.41 -15.72
CA VAL A 188 -10.29 -7.18 -14.27
C VAL A 188 -9.71 -5.80 -13.96
N PRO A 189 -10.03 -5.20 -12.82
CA PRO A 189 -9.53 -3.89 -12.44
C PRO A 189 -8.01 -3.88 -12.25
N VAL A 190 -7.39 -2.73 -12.55
CA VAL A 190 -5.99 -2.42 -12.27
C VAL A 190 -5.92 -1.18 -11.42
N THR A 191 -5.37 -1.29 -10.23
CA THR A 191 -5.10 -0.15 -9.36
C THR A 191 -3.61 0.12 -9.26
N VAL A 192 -3.26 1.38 -9.11
CA VAL A 192 -1.85 1.81 -9.01
C VAL A 192 -1.70 2.76 -7.84
N ASP A 193 -0.74 2.47 -6.99
CA ASP A 193 -0.16 3.37 -6.01
C ASP A 193 1.29 3.63 -6.38
N SER A 194 1.67 4.90 -6.57
CA SER A 194 3.02 5.25 -7.02
C SER A 194 3.48 6.56 -6.41
N ARG A 195 4.58 6.48 -5.67
CA ARG A 195 5.16 7.65 -4.97
C ARG A 195 5.72 8.71 -5.90
N PHE A 196 6.34 8.31 -7.04
CA PHE A 196 7.14 9.24 -7.85
C PHE A 196 6.80 9.20 -9.33
N ALA A 197 5.97 8.28 -9.78
CA ALA A 197 5.78 8.00 -11.20
C ALA A 197 4.31 8.01 -11.63
N LEU A 198 3.42 8.59 -10.82
CA LEU A 198 1.97 8.57 -11.02
C LEU A 198 1.57 8.90 -12.47
N LEU A 199 2.10 10.00 -13.03
CA LEU A 199 1.78 10.44 -14.38
C LEU A 199 2.48 9.64 -15.50
N ARG A 200 3.35 8.68 -15.20
CA ARG A 200 4.01 7.82 -16.20
C ARG A 200 3.19 6.63 -16.61
N PHE A 201 2.23 6.24 -15.80
CA PHE A 201 1.42 5.05 -16.03
C PHE A 201 0.12 5.41 -16.76
N ARG A 202 -0.40 4.49 -17.55
CA ARG A 202 -1.62 4.67 -18.34
C ARG A 202 -2.44 3.40 -18.40
N GLY A 203 -3.76 3.58 -18.49
CA GLY A 203 -4.69 2.47 -18.75
C GLY A 203 -5.08 1.65 -17.53
N MET A 204 -4.79 2.18 -16.32
CA MET A 204 -5.30 1.63 -15.06
C MET A 204 -6.77 1.97 -14.87
N THR A 205 -7.45 1.20 -14.03
CA THR A 205 -8.81 1.48 -13.59
C THR A 205 -8.82 2.63 -12.58
N ALA A 206 -7.92 2.58 -11.59
CA ALA A 206 -7.87 3.61 -10.56
C ALA A 206 -6.45 3.81 -9.99
N VAL A 207 -6.27 4.95 -9.33
CA VAL A 207 -5.06 5.32 -8.58
C VAL A 207 -5.43 5.83 -7.19
N THR A 208 -4.50 5.69 -6.21
CA THR A 208 -4.73 6.09 -4.82
C THR A 208 -3.63 7.00 -4.27
N PRO A 209 -3.31 8.13 -4.92
CA PRO A 209 -2.29 9.04 -4.42
C PRO A 209 -2.71 9.69 -3.09
N ASN A 210 -1.73 10.04 -2.27
CA ASN A 210 -1.95 10.98 -1.18
C ASN A 210 -1.86 12.44 -1.68
N GLU A 211 -2.30 13.38 -0.85
CA GLU A 211 -2.31 14.81 -1.21
C GLU A 211 -0.92 15.34 -1.60
N PRO A 212 0.19 15.06 -0.85
CA PRO A 212 1.54 15.43 -1.28
C PRO A 212 1.97 14.84 -2.63
N GLU A 213 1.60 13.60 -2.94
CA GLU A 213 1.90 12.97 -4.24
C GLU A 213 1.14 13.65 -5.39
N VAL A 214 -0.08 14.12 -5.13
CA VAL A 214 -0.85 14.93 -6.09
C VAL A 214 -0.17 16.28 -6.32
N GLU A 215 0.24 16.95 -5.24
CA GLU A 215 0.95 18.24 -5.30
C GLU A 215 2.25 18.12 -6.11
N GLU A 216 3.05 17.10 -5.81
CA GLU A 216 4.31 16.83 -6.54
C GLU A 216 4.05 16.53 -8.03
N ALA A 217 3.07 15.67 -8.33
CA ALA A 217 2.76 15.25 -9.69
C ALA A 217 2.24 16.41 -10.57
N LEU A 218 1.54 17.36 -9.99
CA LEU A 218 0.95 18.49 -10.71
C LEU A 218 1.75 19.79 -10.58
N GLY A 219 2.74 19.86 -9.68
CA GLY A 219 3.53 21.07 -9.39
C GLY A 219 2.68 22.17 -8.74
N ILE A 220 1.77 21.80 -7.83
CA ILE A 220 0.85 22.72 -7.17
C ILE A 220 0.91 22.55 -5.64
N THR A 221 0.27 23.47 -4.91
CA THR A 221 -0.02 23.32 -3.47
C THR A 221 -1.53 23.34 -3.27
N ILE A 222 -2.07 22.30 -2.64
CA ILE A 222 -3.50 22.14 -2.34
C ILE A 222 -3.81 22.79 -0.99
N GLY A 223 -3.09 22.39 0.05
CA GLY A 223 -3.33 22.82 1.43
C GLY A 223 -4.77 22.49 1.87
N HIS A 224 -5.42 23.39 2.59
CA HIS A 224 -6.80 23.21 3.04
C HIS A 224 -7.87 23.68 2.02
N ASP A 225 -7.47 24.03 0.78
CA ASP A 225 -8.40 24.54 -0.23
C ASP A 225 -9.09 23.39 -0.97
N ARG A 226 -10.35 23.13 -0.61
CA ARG A 226 -11.18 22.10 -1.23
C ARG A 226 -11.34 22.32 -2.75
N ARG A 227 -11.43 23.56 -3.23
CA ARG A 227 -11.57 23.85 -4.67
C ARG A 227 -10.31 23.46 -5.45
N ARG A 228 -9.13 23.71 -4.84
CA ARG A 228 -7.86 23.28 -5.43
C ARG A 228 -7.74 21.77 -5.46
N LEU A 229 -8.14 21.07 -4.40
CA LEU A 229 -8.19 19.60 -4.37
C LEU A 229 -9.09 19.07 -5.48
N GLU A 230 -10.30 19.61 -5.63
CA GLU A 230 -11.24 19.17 -6.66
C GLU A 230 -10.72 19.44 -8.08
N ALA A 231 -10.09 20.57 -8.32
CA ALA A 231 -9.45 20.87 -9.59
C ALA A 231 -8.27 19.92 -9.88
N ALA A 232 -7.44 19.64 -8.86
CA ALA A 232 -6.33 18.71 -8.96
C ALA A 232 -6.79 17.26 -9.26
N GLY A 233 -7.81 16.78 -8.54
CA GLY A 233 -8.37 15.45 -8.76
C GLY A 233 -8.95 15.27 -10.17
N ARG A 234 -9.68 16.25 -10.69
CA ARG A 234 -10.18 16.26 -12.08
C ARG A 234 -9.04 16.28 -13.09
N THR A 235 -8.01 17.12 -12.87
CA THR A 235 -6.83 17.18 -13.72
C THR A 235 -6.10 15.84 -13.77
N LEU A 236 -5.96 15.14 -12.62
CA LEU A 236 -5.37 13.82 -12.60
C LEU A 236 -6.23 12.81 -13.37
N LEU A 237 -7.53 12.80 -13.14
CA LEU A 237 -8.47 11.92 -13.83
C LEU A 237 -8.35 12.04 -15.35
N GLU A 238 -8.33 13.28 -15.86
CA GLU A 238 -8.16 13.57 -17.28
C GLU A 238 -6.78 13.14 -17.81
N ARG A 239 -5.70 13.52 -17.10
CA ARG A 239 -4.32 13.19 -17.53
C ARG A 239 -4.05 11.70 -17.52
N LEU A 240 -4.61 10.95 -16.58
CA LEU A 240 -4.41 9.52 -16.46
C LEU A 240 -5.35 8.72 -17.35
N GLY A 241 -6.52 9.25 -17.67
CA GLY A 241 -7.56 8.56 -18.43
C GLY A 241 -8.05 7.30 -17.71
N CYS A 242 -8.15 7.34 -16.37
CA CYS A 242 -8.61 6.25 -15.52
C CYS A 242 -10.10 6.44 -15.13
N GLU A 243 -10.69 5.42 -14.55
CA GLU A 243 -12.09 5.42 -14.12
C GLU A 243 -12.29 6.06 -12.75
N ALA A 244 -11.23 6.09 -11.92
CA ALA A 244 -11.28 6.71 -10.60
C ALA A 244 -9.91 7.20 -10.11
N VAL A 245 -9.93 8.31 -9.36
CA VAL A 245 -8.79 8.80 -8.56
C VAL A 245 -9.27 8.93 -7.12
N LEU A 246 -8.69 8.17 -6.20
CA LEU A 246 -8.96 8.25 -4.77
C LEU A 246 -7.79 8.98 -4.09
N VAL A 247 -7.98 10.23 -3.72
CA VAL A 247 -6.96 11.01 -3.00
C VAL A 247 -7.12 10.80 -1.51
N THR A 248 -6.05 10.30 -0.85
CA THR A 248 -6.02 10.15 0.61
C THR A 248 -5.47 11.42 1.26
N ARG A 249 -6.08 11.87 2.38
CA ARG A 249 -5.86 13.18 2.99
C ARG A 249 -5.58 13.11 4.50
N GLY A 250 -5.03 11.99 4.96
CA GLY A 250 -4.76 11.79 6.39
C GLY A 250 -6.02 11.98 7.26
N SER A 251 -5.98 12.90 8.22
CA SER A 251 -7.10 13.22 9.11
C SER A 251 -8.32 13.83 8.39
N ASP A 252 -8.14 14.39 7.19
CA ASP A 252 -9.23 14.93 6.39
C ASP A 252 -9.99 13.86 5.57
N GLY A 253 -9.66 12.57 5.78
CA GLY A 253 -10.33 11.46 5.12
C GLY A 253 -9.88 11.25 3.68
N MET A 254 -10.82 11.14 2.73
CA MET A 254 -10.54 10.85 1.33
C MET A 254 -11.44 11.64 0.38
N ALA A 255 -10.97 11.81 -0.86
CA ALA A 255 -11.77 12.39 -1.94
C ALA A 255 -11.69 11.49 -3.18
N LEU A 256 -12.84 11.02 -3.66
CA LEU A 256 -12.97 10.20 -4.86
C LEU A 256 -13.44 11.05 -6.04
N PHE A 257 -12.77 10.88 -7.17
CA PHE A 257 -13.07 11.53 -8.44
C PHE A 257 -13.36 10.47 -9.50
N GLU A 258 -14.51 10.59 -10.17
CA GLU A 258 -14.96 9.73 -11.26
C GLU A 258 -15.40 10.59 -12.46
N PRO A 259 -15.27 10.09 -13.72
CA PRO A 259 -15.66 10.87 -14.89
C PRO A 259 -17.16 11.22 -14.85
N GLY A 260 -17.48 12.49 -15.08
CA GLY A 260 -18.86 12.97 -15.16
C GLY A 260 -19.63 12.99 -13.84
N ARG A 261 -18.97 12.73 -12.70
CA ARG A 261 -19.58 12.78 -11.37
C ARG A 261 -19.06 13.94 -10.53
N ALA A 262 -19.87 14.37 -9.57
CA ALA A 262 -19.40 15.27 -8.52
C ALA A 262 -18.38 14.53 -7.63
N PRO A 263 -17.35 15.24 -7.12
CA PRO A 263 -16.39 14.64 -6.18
C PRO A 263 -17.10 14.12 -4.93
N LEU A 264 -16.78 12.89 -4.53
CA LEU A 264 -17.26 12.30 -3.28
C LEU A 264 -16.21 12.50 -2.20
N HIS A 265 -16.53 13.29 -1.17
CA HIS A 265 -15.69 13.48 0.01
C HIS A 265 -16.13 12.52 1.10
N ILE A 266 -15.20 11.71 1.59
CA ILE A 266 -15.42 10.69 2.61
C ILE A 266 -14.66 11.13 3.86
N PRO A 267 -15.35 11.51 4.96
CA PRO A 267 -14.68 11.88 6.20
C PRO A 267 -13.94 10.68 6.78
N ILE A 268 -12.91 10.95 7.60
CA ILE A 268 -12.15 9.88 8.25
C ILE A 268 -13.08 9.01 9.11
N HIS A 269 -12.88 7.69 9.03
CA HIS A 269 -13.50 6.77 9.98
C HIS A 269 -12.60 6.59 11.20
N GLY A 270 -13.19 6.66 12.41
CA GLY A 270 -12.47 6.49 13.68
C GLY A 270 -12.31 7.79 14.46
N THR A 271 -11.28 7.86 15.29
CA THR A 271 -10.97 9.03 16.14
C THR A 271 -9.71 9.74 15.65
N ASP A 272 -9.52 10.99 16.09
CA ASP A 272 -8.30 11.78 15.81
C ASP A 272 -7.05 11.24 16.53
N GLU A 273 -7.21 10.28 17.44
CA GLU A 273 -6.11 9.64 18.15
C GLU A 273 -5.43 8.59 17.26
N VAL A 274 -4.49 9.05 16.44
CA VAL A 274 -3.70 8.19 15.55
C VAL A 274 -2.52 7.60 16.30
N ALA A 275 -2.44 6.27 16.34
CA ALA A 275 -1.29 5.56 16.95
C ALA A 275 -0.09 5.53 16.02
N ASP A 276 -0.28 5.18 14.74
CA ASP A 276 0.79 5.11 13.75
C ASP A 276 0.21 5.12 12.32
N VAL A 277 0.72 5.99 11.45
CA VAL A 277 0.29 6.07 10.04
C VAL A 277 1.09 5.14 9.11
N THR A 278 2.05 4.39 9.66
CA THR A 278 2.93 3.52 8.85
C THR A 278 2.14 2.42 8.15
N GLY A 279 2.17 2.42 6.82
CA GLY A 279 1.49 1.41 6.00
C GLY A 279 -0.01 1.63 5.79
N ALA A 280 -0.56 2.78 6.21
CA ALA A 280 -1.97 3.09 5.97
C ALA A 280 -2.31 3.13 4.47
N GLY A 281 -1.46 3.74 3.64
CA GLY A 281 -1.62 3.76 2.18
C GLY A 281 -1.68 2.36 1.58
N ASP A 282 -0.80 1.45 2.03
CA ASP A 282 -0.81 0.05 1.58
C ASP A 282 -2.12 -0.67 1.95
N THR A 283 -2.68 -0.37 3.14
CA THR A 283 -3.97 -0.91 3.58
C THR A 283 -5.11 -0.37 2.73
N VAL A 284 -5.09 0.93 2.45
CA VAL A 284 -6.09 1.61 1.60
C VAL A 284 -6.09 1.01 0.20
N ILE A 285 -4.94 0.96 -0.49
CA ILE A 285 -4.88 0.44 -1.86
C ILE A 285 -5.21 -1.06 -1.92
N ALA A 286 -4.79 -1.85 -0.92
CA ALA A 286 -5.10 -3.28 -0.84
C ALA A 286 -6.60 -3.51 -0.70
N THR A 287 -7.27 -2.77 0.22
CA THR A 287 -8.71 -2.87 0.44
C THR A 287 -9.49 -2.38 -0.78
N PHE A 288 -9.13 -1.23 -1.34
CA PHE A 288 -9.74 -0.67 -2.54
C PHE A 288 -9.67 -1.63 -3.74
N THR A 289 -8.48 -2.20 -3.98
CA THR A 289 -8.27 -3.17 -5.06
C THR A 289 -9.12 -4.43 -4.86
N LEU A 290 -9.13 -4.95 -3.63
CA LEU A 290 -9.85 -6.18 -3.30
C LEU A 290 -11.37 -5.97 -3.40
N ALA A 291 -11.86 -4.80 -3.01
CA ALA A 291 -13.27 -4.42 -3.15
C ALA A 291 -13.69 -4.34 -4.64
N LEU A 292 -12.91 -3.67 -5.48
CA LEU A 292 -13.14 -3.65 -6.92
C LEU A 292 -13.11 -5.07 -7.51
N ALA A 293 -12.16 -5.91 -7.10
CA ALA A 293 -12.06 -7.31 -7.51
C ALA A 293 -13.26 -8.17 -7.04
N ALA A 294 -13.94 -7.74 -5.99
CA ALA A 294 -15.16 -8.35 -5.47
C ALA A 294 -16.45 -7.81 -6.13
N GLY A 295 -16.34 -6.84 -7.05
CA GLY A 295 -17.45 -6.25 -7.79
C GLY A 295 -18.06 -5.00 -7.14
N ALA A 296 -17.30 -4.32 -6.27
CA ALA A 296 -17.69 -3.02 -5.76
C ALA A 296 -17.57 -1.94 -6.83
N THR A 297 -18.41 -0.91 -6.73
CA THR A 297 -18.22 0.37 -7.42
C THR A 297 -17.02 1.11 -6.82
N PRO A 298 -16.41 2.11 -7.52
CA PRO A 298 -15.34 2.90 -6.95
C PRO A 298 -15.74 3.60 -5.64
N ALA A 299 -16.99 4.06 -5.52
CA ALA A 299 -17.51 4.70 -4.31
C ALA A 299 -17.59 3.71 -3.11
N GLU A 300 -18.14 2.51 -3.30
CA GLU A 300 -18.19 1.46 -2.28
C GLU A 300 -16.76 1.02 -1.88
N ALA A 301 -15.86 0.88 -2.86
CA ALA A 301 -14.46 0.52 -2.61
C ALA A 301 -13.73 1.60 -1.81
N ALA A 302 -14.00 2.90 -2.08
CA ALA A 302 -13.43 4.02 -1.36
C ALA A 302 -13.93 4.07 0.10
N GLN A 303 -15.21 3.80 0.33
CA GLN A 303 -15.76 3.70 1.69
C GLN A 303 -15.09 2.58 2.48
N LEU A 304 -14.99 1.36 1.90
CA LEU A 304 -14.31 0.22 2.55
C LEU A 304 -12.82 0.52 2.82
N ALA A 305 -12.15 1.18 1.89
CA ALA A 305 -10.76 1.59 2.05
C ALA A 305 -10.59 2.64 3.17
N ASN A 306 -11.56 3.54 3.33
CA ASN A 306 -11.58 4.52 4.43
C ASN A 306 -11.78 3.85 5.80
N TYR A 307 -12.70 2.89 5.91
CA TYR A 307 -12.84 2.08 7.12
C TYR A 307 -11.53 1.36 7.48
N ALA A 308 -10.92 0.69 6.50
CA ALA A 308 -9.67 -0.04 6.72
C ALA A 308 -8.51 0.89 7.08
N GLY A 309 -8.41 2.05 6.43
CA GLY A 309 -7.45 3.10 6.75
C GLY A 309 -7.58 3.62 8.18
N GLY A 310 -8.81 3.94 8.60
CA GLY A 310 -9.10 4.37 9.97
C GLY A 310 -8.77 3.31 11.02
N LEU A 311 -9.10 2.03 10.75
CA LEU A 311 -8.76 0.93 11.66
C LEU A 311 -7.25 0.69 11.78
N VAL A 312 -6.50 0.77 10.69
CA VAL A 312 -5.07 0.45 10.73
C VAL A 312 -4.24 1.50 11.44
N VAL A 313 -4.59 2.79 11.33
CA VAL A 313 -3.84 3.88 12.00
C VAL A 313 -3.98 3.87 13.52
N MET A 314 -4.96 3.14 14.05
CA MET A 314 -5.10 2.89 15.50
C MET A 314 -4.18 1.76 16.01
N LYS A 315 -3.45 1.09 15.12
CA LYS A 315 -2.51 0.01 15.45
C LYS A 315 -1.07 0.51 15.35
N HIS A 316 -0.17 -0.07 16.14
CA HIS A 316 1.25 0.29 16.10
C HIS A 316 1.99 -0.43 14.99
N ALA A 317 2.98 0.26 14.41
CA ALA A 317 3.87 -0.24 13.35
C ALA A 317 3.11 -0.66 12.08
N THR A 318 3.77 -1.39 11.17
CA THR A 318 3.13 -1.91 9.95
C THR A 318 2.13 -3.00 10.33
N ALA A 319 0.88 -2.61 10.55
CA ALA A 319 -0.23 -3.47 10.91
C ALA A 319 -1.14 -3.79 9.71
N THR A 320 -2.08 -4.70 9.88
CA THR A 320 -3.10 -5.08 8.89
C THR A 320 -4.49 -5.09 9.52
N VAL A 321 -5.51 -5.10 8.66
CA VAL A 321 -6.93 -5.21 9.06
C VAL A 321 -7.47 -6.54 8.53
N SER A 322 -8.21 -7.25 9.38
CA SER A 322 -8.94 -8.47 8.96
C SER A 322 -10.31 -8.14 8.39
N ALA A 323 -10.88 -9.08 7.63
CA ALA A 323 -12.26 -8.95 7.13
C ALA A 323 -13.27 -8.81 8.29
N ASP A 324 -13.05 -9.51 9.39
CA ASP A 324 -13.93 -9.47 10.56
C ASP A 324 -13.88 -8.10 11.27
N GLU A 325 -12.67 -7.52 11.41
CA GLU A 325 -12.52 -6.16 11.95
C GLU A 325 -13.20 -5.12 11.05
N LEU A 326 -13.03 -5.25 9.73
CA LEU A 326 -13.65 -4.36 8.76
C LEU A 326 -15.19 -4.45 8.80
N ALA A 327 -15.75 -5.66 8.82
CA ALA A 327 -17.18 -5.89 8.94
C ALA A 327 -17.74 -5.38 10.29
N ALA A 328 -16.98 -5.54 11.38
CA ALA A 328 -17.37 -5.02 12.69
C ALA A 328 -17.42 -3.49 12.71
N ALA A 329 -16.50 -2.81 12.04
CA ALA A 329 -16.50 -1.35 11.93
C ALA A 329 -17.70 -0.83 11.15
N ILE A 330 -18.06 -1.45 10.03
CA ILE A 330 -19.26 -1.12 9.24
C ILE A 330 -20.50 -1.21 10.12
N ARG A 331 -20.71 -2.33 10.84
CA ARG A 331 -21.85 -2.49 11.77
C ARG A 331 -21.84 -1.53 12.95
N GLY A 332 -20.67 -1.07 13.36
CA GLY A 332 -20.51 -0.12 14.48
C GLY A 332 -21.02 1.29 14.15
N ASP A 333 -20.87 1.73 12.90
CA ASP A 333 -21.37 3.03 12.42
C ASP A 333 -22.90 3.05 12.26
N THR A 334 -23.51 1.92 11.87
CA THR A 334 -24.99 1.80 11.76
C THR A 334 -25.73 1.99 13.09
N ARG A 335 -25.02 1.86 14.22
CA ARG A 335 -25.60 1.96 15.57
C ARG A 335 -25.40 3.33 16.24
N ARG A 336 -24.73 4.26 15.56
CA ARG A 336 -24.52 5.64 16.02
C ARG A 336 -25.41 6.59 15.25
#